data_c275f9fde6ef3d418d99872dbf479cf2
#
_entry.id   c275f9fde6ef3d418d99872dbf479cf2
#
_cell.length_a   1.000
_cell.length_b   1.000
_cell.length_c   1.000
_cell.angle_alpha   90.00
_cell.angle_beta   90.00
_cell.angle_gamma   90.00
#
_symmetry.space_group_name_H-M   'P 1'
#
loop_
_entity.id
_entity.type
_entity.pdbx_description
1 polymer ?
#
loop_
_entity_poly.entity_id
_entity_poly.type
_entity_poly.pdbx_seq_one_letter_code
_entity_poly.pdbx_strand_id
1 'polypeptide(L)'
;GVNNFGVMEVLDALVDLAPSPQSRTSTTIVNRQPVVKVMQPEDKAFSGVVFKVQANMDANHRDRIAFVRMASGKYTPGMKLKVMRTSKELRPTSVVTFMSQRREAVEEAYAGDIVCFTTHGRVRLGDTITDGTINLQYTGLPFFAPEMFMTVVLRNPLRTKQLQQGLAQLGEEGAIQVFRPEMGGNMLLGAIGQLQFEVVQHRLKGEYDADIRLEGSQYTGARWITADSPKELQEFVNAYPLRMARDAADTLAYLTTSQYDVRLAQERFPKIHFHPLR
;
A
#
# COMPACT_ATOMS: atom_id res chain seq x y z
N GLY A 1 -17.04 7.54 -26.82
CA GLY A 1 -18.16 7.55 -26.41
C GLY A 1 -19.32 6.57 -26.51
N VAL A 2 -20.51 7.04 -26.18
CA VAL A 2 -21.73 6.20 -26.05
C VAL A 2 -22.06 5.46 -27.36
N ASN A 3 -21.74 6.05 -28.51
CA ASN A 3 -21.97 5.45 -29.81
C ASN A 3 -20.67 5.03 -30.51
N ASN A 4 -19.65 4.64 -29.73
CA ASN A 4 -18.32 4.27 -30.24
C ASN A 4 -17.59 5.38 -31.01
N PHE A 5 -18.09 6.60 -30.97
CA PHE A 5 -17.44 7.75 -31.60
C PHE A 5 -16.10 8.06 -30.89
N GLY A 6 -15.04 8.18 -31.66
CA GLY A 6 -13.70 8.48 -31.16
C GLY A 6 -12.97 7.29 -30.50
N VAL A 7 -13.51 6.07 -30.55
CA VAL A 7 -12.87 4.89 -29.97
C VAL A 7 -11.63 4.48 -30.76
N MET A 8 -11.70 4.51 -32.10
CA MET A 8 -10.55 4.17 -32.94
C MET A 8 -9.41 5.16 -32.73
N GLU A 9 -9.69 6.44 -32.69
CA GLU A 9 -8.69 7.49 -32.43
C GLU A 9 -7.99 7.32 -31.08
N VAL A 10 -8.72 6.86 -30.06
CA VAL A 10 -8.11 6.54 -28.75
C VAL A 10 -7.22 5.30 -28.85
N LEU A 11 -7.64 4.27 -29.58
CA LEU A 11 -6.84 3.06 -29.78
C LEU A 11 -5.59 3.35 -30.59
N ASP A 12 -5.71 4.12 -31.67
CA ASP A 12 -4.57 4.56 -32.49
C ASP A 12 -3.59 5.39 -31.64
N ALA A 13 -4.11 6.35 -30.87
CA ALA A 13 -3.27 7.13 -29.95
C ALA A 13 -2.57 6.27 -28.89
N LEU A 14 -3.20 5.20 -28.38
CA LEU A 14 -2.55 4.26 -27.47
C LEU A 14 -1.41 3.51 -28.17
N VAL A 15 -1.60 3.07 -29.41
CA VAL A 15 -0.56 2.38 -30.18
C VAL A 15 0.62 3.31 -30.47
N ASP A 16 0.35 4.55 -30.84
CA ASP A 16 1.36 5.51 -31.27
C ASP A 16 2.11 6.17 -30.10
N LEU A 17 1.42 6.41 -28.98
CA LEU A 17 1.93 7.23 -27.88
C LEU A 17 2.28 6.44 -26.62
N ALA A 18 1.78 5.20 -26.45
CA ALA A 18 2.10 4.42 -25.24
C ALA A 18 3.58 4.03 -25.23
N PRO A 19 4.35 4.41 -24.19
CA PRO A 19 5.75 4.05 -24.14
C PRO A 19 5.94 2.56 -23.87
N SER A 20 7.00 1.98 -24.44
CA SER A 20 7.48 0.66 -24.03
C SER A 20 7.85 0.66 -22.53
N PRO A 21 7.98 -0.52 -21.89
CA PRO A 21 8.44 -0.60 -20.51
C PRO A 21 9.73 0.20 -20.29
N GLN A 22 9.73 1.05 -19.26
CA GLN A 22 10.83 1.97 -18.97
C GLN A 22 11.72 1.40 -17.85
N SER A 23 12.98 1.82 -17.84
CA SER A 23 13.89 1.52 -16.73
C SER A 23 13.34 2.01 -15.39
N ARG A 24 13.67 1.28 -14.32
CA ARG A 24 13.22 1.59 -12.95
C ARG A 24 14.39 1.76 -12.01
N THR A 25 14.35 2.84 -11.24
CA THR A 25 15.33 3.09 -10.18
C THR A 25 15.00 2.21 -8.97
N SER A 26 16.02 1.54 -8.47
CA SER A 26 15.97 0.72 -7.27
C SER A 26 17.10 1.05 -6.33
N THR A 27 16.99 0.66 -5.07
CA THR A 27 18.04 0.77 -4.08
C THR A 27 18.48 -0.63 -3.70
N THR A 28 19.80 -0.86 -3.67
CA THR A 28 20.43 -2.07 -3.13
C THR A 28 21.33 -1.68 -1.98
N ILE A 29 21.56 -2.59 -1.03
CA ILE A 29 22.50 -2.34 0.07
C ILE A 29 23.79 -3.05 -0.24
N VAL A 30 24.87 -2.28 -0.45
CA VAL A 30 26.23 -2.76 -0.65
C VAL A 30 27.09 -2.24 0.49
N ASN A 31 27.78 -3.13 1.21
CA ASN A 31 28.61 -2.78 2.36
C ASN A 31 27.90 -1.91 3.41
N ARG A 32 26.61 -2.20 3.69
CA ARG A 32 25.74 -1.45 4.60
C ARG A 32 25.40 -0.02 4.15
N GLN A 33 25.68 0.32 2.92
CA GLN A 33 25.33 1.63 2.33
C GLN A 33 24.28 1.44 1.22
N PRO A 34 23.29 2.31 1.14
CA PRO A 34 22.32 2.28 0.04
C PRO A 34 23.00 2.75 -1.25
N VAL A 35 22.89 1.95 -2.29
CA VAL A 35 23.39 2.25 -3.63
C VAL A 35 22.20 2.24 -4.59
N VAL A 36 22.08 3.29 -5.38
CA VAL A 36 21.07 3.40 -6.42
C VAL A 36 21.46 2.53 -7.60
N LYS A 37 20.56 1.68 -8.06
CA LYS A 37 20.71 0.84 -9.24
C LYS A 37 19.52 1.06 -10.17
N VAL A 38 19.80 1.29 -11.44
CA VAL A 38 18.79 1.35 -12.50
C VAL A 38 18.63 -0.04 -13.10
N MET A 39 17.40 -0.58 -13.09
CA MET A 39 17.06 -1.85 -13.73
C MET A 39 16.45 -1.56 -15.10
N GLN A 40 16.97 -2.24 -16.12
CA GLN A 40 16.45 -2.19 -17.47
C GLN A 40 15.39 -3.29 -17.67
N PRO A 41 14.37 -3.07 -18.50
CA PRO A 41 13.40 -4.10 -18.85
C PRO A 41 14.03 -5.38 -19.39
N GLU A 42 15.15 -5.26 -20.12
CA GLU A 42 15.90 -6.33 -20.78
C GLU A 42 16.83 -7.08 -19.83
N ASP A 43 17.00 -6.64 -18.59
CA ASP A 43 17.80 -7.34 -17.59
C ASP A 43 17.27 -8.75 -17.38
N LYS A 44 18.16 -9.75 -17.35
CA LYS A 44 17.76 -11.18 -17.27
C LYS A 44 17.09 -11.56 -15.95
N ALA A 45 17.48 -10.90 -14.87
CA ALA A 45 16.95 -11.17 -13.55
C ALA A 45 15.49 -10.69 -13.43
N PHE A 46 14.63 -11.58 -12.96
CA PHE A 46 13.23 -11.21 -12.70
C PHE A 46 13.14 -10.23 -11.53
N SER A 47 12.44 -9.14 -11.76
CA SER A 47 12.02 -8.23 -10.70
C SER A 47 10.67 -7.59 -10.99
N GLY A 48 9.95 -7.24 -9.93
CA GLY A 48 8.66 -6.56 -10.05
C GLY A 48 8.24 -5.90 -8.75
N VAL A 49 7.23 -5.06 -8.85
CA VAL A 49 6.64 -4.30 -7.73
C VAL A 49 5.19 -4.69 -7.55
N VAL A 50 4.81 -4.96 -6.31
CA VAL A 50 3.42 -5.18 -5.91
C VAL A 50 2.72 -3.82 -5.87
N PHE A 51 1.87 -3.54 -6.83
CA PHE A 51 1.15 -2.26 -6.91
C PHE A 51 -0.31 -2.35 -6.44
N LYS A 52 -0.80 -3.57 -6.24
CA LYS A 52 -2.15 -3.81 -5.70
C LYS A 52 -2.17 -5.14 -4.95
N VAL A 53 -2.85 -5.17 -3.82
CA VAL A 53 -3.26 -6.40 -3.12
C VAL A 53 -4.77 -6.33 -2.96
N GLN A 54 -5.46 -7.42 -3.20
CA GLN A 54 -6.90 -7.50 -3.05
C GLN A 54 -7.27 -8.79 -2.32
N ALA A 55 -8.00 -8.68 -1.22
CA ALA A 55 -8.56 -9.80 -0.50
C ALA A 55 -9.97 -10.10 -1.00
N ASN A 56 -10.45 -11.32 -0.72
CA ASN A 56 -11.85 -11.72 -0.89
C ASN A 56 -12.43 -11.44 -2.29
N MET A 57 -11.63 -11.61 -3.35
CA MET A 57 -12.16 -11.51 -4.73
C MET A 57 -13.19 -12.60 -5.04
N ASP A 58 -13.13 -13.71 -4.32
CA ASP A 58 -14.13 -14.78 -4.34
C ASP A 58 -14.70 -14.93 -2.93
N ALA A 59 -16.02 -14.81 -2.79
CA ALA A 59 -16.71 -14.92 -1.49
C ALA A 59 -16.50 -16.30 -0.81
N ASN A 60 -16.21 -17.33 -1.61
CA ASN A 60 -15.98 -18.70 -1.12
C ASN A 60 -14.50 -18.97 -0.75
N HIS A 61 -13.57 -18.11 -1.18
CA HIS A 61 -12.15 -18.28 -0.94
C HIS A 61 -11.58 -17.02 -0.29
N ARG A 62 -11.08 -17.13 0.92
CA ARG A 62 -10.41 -16.03 1.64
C ARG A 62 -8.98 -15.82 1.14
N ASP A 63 -8.84 -15.73 -0.17
CA ASP A 63 -7.54 -15.58 -0.82
C ASP A 63 -7.18 -14.10 -0.96
N ARG A 64 -5.91 -13.80 -0.76
CA ARG A 64 -5.33 -12.51 -1.10
C ARG A 64 -4.55 -12.64 -2.39
N ILE A 65 -4.88 -11.84 -3.37
CA ILE A 65 -4.20 -11.79 -4.66
C ILE A 65 -3.31 -10.54 -4.70
N ALA A 66 -2.03 -10.76 -4.95
CA ALA A 66 -1.09 -9.68 -5.26
C ALA A 66 -1.00 -9.48 -6.77
N PHE A 67 -1.05 -8.22 -7.19
CA PHE A 67 -0.83 -7.77 -8.56
C PHE A 67 0.57 -7.20 -8.64
N VAL A 68 1.42 -7.80 -9.46
CA VAL A 68 2.82 -7.43 -9.62
C VAL A 68 3.05 -6.89 -11.03
N ARG A 69 3.51 -5.64 -11.12
CA ARG A 69 4.05 -5.09 -12.35
C ARG A 69 5.49 -5.56 -12.50
N MET A 70 5.78 -6.32 -13.54
CA MET A 70 7.14 -6.75 -13.84
C MET A 70 7.97 -5.56 -14.33
N ALA A 71 9.16 -5.41 -13.77
CA ALA A 71 10.09 -4.33 -14.11
C ALA A 71 11.27 -4.82 -14.94
N SER A 72 11.69 -6.08 -14.78
CA SER A 72 12.76 -6.71 -15.57
C SER A 72 12.59 -8.22 -15.64
N GLY A 73 13.25 -8.82 -16.61
CA GLY A 73 13.37 -10.26 -16.77
C GLY A 73 12.12 -10.95 -17.30
N LYS A 74 12.11 -12.27 -17.11
CA LYS A 74 11.05 -13.15 -17.56
C LYS A 74 10.55 -13.99 -16.39
N TYR A 75 9.24 -14.14 -16.28
CA TYR A 75 8.61 -15.12 -15.40
C TYR A 75 8.30 -16.40 -16.17
N THR A 76 8.52 -17.55 -15.52
CA THR A 76 8.11 -18.87 -15.99
C THR A 76 7.46 -19.66 -14.84
N PRO A 77 6.50 -20.57 -15.11
CA PRO A 77 5.85 -21.39 -14.09
C PRO A 77 6.84 -22.18 -13.23
N GLY A 78 6.55 -22.25 -11.93
CA GLY A 78 7.40 -22.93 -10.97
C GLY A 78 8.61 -22.14 -10.47
N MET A 79 8.82 -20.92 -10.95
CA MET A 79 9.88 -20.03 -10.50
C MET A 79 9.76 -19.73 -9.01
N LYS A 80 10.87 -19.79 -8.29
CA LYS A 80 10.96 -19.33 -6.90
C LYS A 80 11.09 -17.83 -6.90
N LEU A 81 10.24 -17.19 -6.15
CA LEU A 81 10.26 -15.73 -5.96
C LEU A 81 10.69 -15.38 -4.54
N LYS A 82 11.26 -14.21 -4.35
CA LYS A 82 11.69 -13.69 -3.05
C LYS A 82 11.07 -12.34 -2.78
N VAL A 83 10.44 -12.20 -1.62
CA VAL A 83 9.93 -10.90 -1.12
C VAL A 83 11.09 -10.16 -0.45
N MET A 84 11.55 -9.08 -1.02
CA MET A 84 12.77 -8.40 -0.58
C MET A 84 12.68 -7.83 0.83
N ARG A 85 11.55 -7.24 1.20
CA ARG A 85 11.32 -6.69 2.55
C ARG A 85 11.51 -7.72 3.67
N THR A 86 11.08 -8.97 3.46
CA THR A 86 11.14 -10.04 4.48
C THR A 86 12.22 -11.07 4.22
N SER A 87 12.87 -10.99 3.05
CA SER A 87 13.82 -12.00 2.55
C SER A 87 13.26 -13.42 2.47
N LYS A 88 11.94 -13.58 2.53
CA LYS A 88 11.28 -14.89 2.47
C LYS A 88 11.01 -15.33 1.04
N GLU A 89 11.21 -16.63 0.80
CA GLU A 89 10.84 -17.26 -0.47
C GLU A 89 9.31 -17.38 -0.58
N LEU A 90 8.84 -17.21 -1.79
CA LEU A 90 7.47 -17.40 -2.22
C LEU A 90 7.47 -18.35 -3.43
N ARG A 91 6.64 -19.37 -3.39
CA ARG A 91 6.40 -20.26 -4.54
C ARG A 91 4.94 -20.15 -4.93
N PRO A 92 4.60 -19.33 -5.91
CA PRO A 92 3.23 -19.25 -6.38
C PRO A 92 2.80 -20.59 -6.95
N THR A 93 1.68 -21.12 -6.48
CA THR A 93 1.09 -22.36 -7.01
C THR A 93 0.38 -22.11 -8.35
N SER A 94 -0.11 -20.90 -8.54
CA SER A 94 -0.75 -20.44 -9.76
C SER A 94 -0.45 -18.97 -9.96
N VAL A 95 0.06 -18.63 -11.12
CA VAL A 95 0.20 -17.23 -11.57
C VAL A 95 -0.77 -17.03 -12.70
N VAL A 96 -1.57 -15.98 -12.57
CA VAL A 96 -2.64 -15.67 -13.52
C VAL A 96 -2.53 -14.21 -13.99
N THR A 97 -3.05 -13.95 -15.16
CA THR A 97 -3.44 -12.61 -15.61
C THR A 97 -4.96 -12.49 -15.60
N PHE A 98 -5.44 -11.26 -15.55
CA PHE A 98 -6.87 -10.98 -15.58
C PHE A 98 -7.24 -10.36 -16.93
N MET A 99 -8.16 -11.05 -17.64
CA MET A 99 -8.85 -10.51 -18.81
C MET A 99 -10.31 -10.26 -18.41
N SER A 100 -10.63 -9.03 -18.02
CA SER A 100 -11.92 -8.70 -17.39
C SER A 100 -12.12 -9.51 -16.09
N GLN A 101 -13.14 -10.36 -16.01
CA GLN A 101 -13.40 -11.23 -14.86
C GLN A 101 -12.77 -12.62 -14.99
N ARG A 102 -12.19 -12.96 -16.15
CA ARG A 102 -11.57 -14.26 -16.38
C ARG A 102 -10.14 -14.27 -15.87
N ARG A 103 -9.78 -15.38 -15.24
CA ARG A 103 -8.40 -15.68 -14.83
C ARG A 103 -7.79 -16.61 -15.86
N GLU A 104 -6.68 -16.21 -16.44
CA GLU A 104 -5.93 -17.02 -17.41
C GLU A 104 -4.57 -17.35 -16.82
N ALA A 105 -4.18 -18.62 -16.90
CA ALA A 105 -2.87 -19.06 -16.44
C ALA A 105 -1.76 -18.43 -17.28
N VAL A 106 -0.71 -17.98 -16.61
CA VAL A 106 0.44 -17.36 -17.26
C VAL A 106 1.49 -18.42 -17.54
N GLU A 107 1.78 -18.68 -18.81
CA GLU A 107 2.89 -19.54 -19.22
C GLU A 107 4.21 -18.77 -19.25
N GLU A 108 4.19 -17.53 -19.71
CA GLU A 108 5.33 -16.63 -19.75
C GLU A 108 4.87 -15.20 -19.52
N ALA A 109 5.69 -14.40 -18.84
CA ALA A 109 5.47 -12.96 -18.70
C ALA A 109 6.81 -12.22 -18.74
N TYR A 110 6.79 -10.99 -19.20
CA TYR A 110 7.96 -10.16 -19.44
C TYR A 110 7.84 -8.80 -18.75
N ALA A 111 8.93 -8.04 -18.73
CA ALA A 111 8.92 -6.69 -18.20
C ALA A 111 7.80 -5.86 -18.84
N GLY A 112 7.00 -5.19 -18.00
CA GLY A 112 5.80 -4.45 -18.42
C GLY A 112 4.51 -5.21 -18.21
N ASP A 113 4.53 -6.54 -18.11
CA ASP A 113 3.33 -7.34 -17.84
C ASP A 113 2.90 -7.22 -16.38
N ILE A 114 1.63 -7.52 -16.16
CA ILE A 114 1.03 -7.63 -14.83
C ILE A 114 0.72 -9.11 -14.59
N VAL A 115 1.38 -9.67 -13.58
CA VAL A 115 1.14 -11.02 -13.12
C VAL A 115 0.50 -11.01 -11.75
N CYS A 116 -0.41 -11.95 -11.51
CA CYS A 116 -1.15 -12.03 -10.27
C CYS A 116 -0.98 -13.41 -9.64
N PHE A 117 -0.79 -13.46 -8.33
CA PHE A 117 -0.71 -14.73 -7.60
C PHE A 117 -1.30 -14.61 -6.20
N THR A 118 -1.78 -15.74 -5.72
CA THR A 118 -2.34 -15.86 -4.37
C THR A 118 -1.23 -15.72 -3.33
N THR A 119 -1.47 -14.86 -2.34
CA THR A 119 -0.57 -14.66 -1.20
C THR A 119 -1.31 -14.91 0.09
N HIS A 120 -0.72 -15.66 1.00
CA HIS A 120 -1.30 -15.90 2.33
C HIS A 120 -0.88 -14.81 3.33
N GLY A 121 -1.06 -13.52 2.98
CA GLY A 121 -0.68 -12.39 3.83
C GLY A 121 0.83 -12.12 3.93
N ARG A 122 1.63 -12.72 3.04
CA ARG A 122 3.11 -12.58 3.05
C ARG A 122 3.61 -11.36 2.28
N VAL A 123 2.77 -10.81 1.42
CA VAL A 123 3.09 -9.74 0.47
C VAL A 123 2.23 -8.53 0.78
N ARG A 124 2.82 -7.35 0.72
CA ARG A 124 2.16 -6.06 0.94
C ARG A 124 2.30 -5.17 -0.28
N LEU A 125 1.45 -4.16 -0.35
CA LEU A 125 1.55 -3.09 -1.33
C LEU A 125 2.94 -2.43 -1.25
N GLY A 126 3.58 -2.20 -2.41
CA GLY A 126 4.94 -1.65 -2.49
C GLY A 126 6.07 -2.67 -2.33
N ASP A 127 5.79 -3.94 -1.99
CA ASP A 127 6.84 -4.96 -1.90
C ASP A 127 7.52 -5.18 -3.25
N THR A 128 8.85 -5.29 -3.21
CA THR A 128 9.65 -5.74 -4.33
C THR A 128 9.76 -7.26 -4.32
N ILE A 129 9.50 -7.87 -5.47
CA ILE A 129 9.61 -9.31 -5.70
C ILE A 129 10.73 -9.55 -6.71
N THR A 130 11.63 -10.49 -6.43
CA THR A 130 12.73 -10.90 -7.32
C THR A 130 12.80 -12.42 -7.43
N ASP A 131 13.64 -12.93 -8.34
CA ASP A 131 13.99 -14.36 -8.42
C ASP A 131 15.03 -14.80 -7.36
N GLY A 132 15.47 -13.85 -6.52
CA GLY A 132 16.48 -14.11 -5.50
C GLY A 132 17.94 -13.99 -5.99
N THR A 133 18.20 -13.86 -7.29
CA THR A 133 19.55 -13.64 -7.84
C THR A 133 20.05 -12.23 -7.64
N ILE A 134 19.13 -11.28 -7.48
CA ILE A 134 19.42 -9.88 -7.25
C ILE A 134 18.83 -9.41 -5.92
N ASN A 135 19.61 -8.54 -5.24
CA ASN A 135 19.19 -7.92 -3.99
C ASN A 135 18.94 -6.44 -4.21
N LEU A 136 17.69 -6.08 -4.52
CA LEU A 136 17.30 -4.70 -4.74
C LEU A 136 15.90 -4.45 -4.16
N GLN A 137 15.62 -3.19 -3.89
CA GLN A 137 14.29 -2.73 -3.48
C GLN A 137 13.93 -1.51 -4.32
N TYR A 138 12.80 -1.60 -5.00
CA TYR A 138 12.26 -0.42 -5.68
C TYR A 138 11.80 0.59 -4.64
N THR A 139 12.03 1.87 -4.92
CA THR A 139 11.41 2.94 -4.15
C THR A 139 9.91 2.78 -4.25
N GLY A 140 9.28 2.61 -3.10
CA GLY A 140 7.88 2.18 -3.02
C GLY A 140 6.91 3.14 -3.71
N LEU A 141 5.68 2.67 -3.87
CA LEU A 141 4.57 3.52 -4.25
C LEU A 141 4.42 4.61 -3.19
N PRO A 142 4.32 5.89 -3.57
CA PRO A 142 4.18 6.96 -2.59
C PRO A 142 2.85 6.81 -1.84
N PHE A 143 2.91 6.66 -0.53
CA PHE A 143 1.74 6.74 0.34
C PHE A 143 1.58 8.18 0.77
N PHE A 144 0.72 8.91 0.07
CA PHE A 144 0.39 10.29 0.43
C PHE A 144 -0.34 10.34 1.77
N ALA A 145 -0.05 11.38 2.56
CA ALA A 145 -0.82 11.64 3.76
C ALA A 145 -2.29 11.90 3.38
N PRO A 146 -3.25 11.37 4.16
CA PRO A 146 -4.66 11.60 3.90
C PRO A 146 -5.02 13.08 4.12
N GLU A 147 -6.01 13.54 3.38
CA GLU A 147 -6.56 14.90 3.46
C GLU A 147 -7.87 14.96 4.25
N MET A 148 -8.51 13.81 4.41
CA MET A 148 -9.77 13.67 5.14
C MET A 148 -9.66 12.58 6.18
N PHE A 149 -10.27 12.82 7.35
CA PHE A 149 -10.28 11.85 8.45
C PHE A 149 -11.69 11.64 8.97
N MET A 150 -12.01 10.37 9.25
CA MET A 150 -13.24 9.99 9.92
C MET A 150 -12.97 9.02 11.06
N THR A 151 -13.74 9.13 12.12
CA THR A 151 -13.71 8.24 13.28
C THR A 151 -14.64 7.06 13.03
N VAL A 152 -14.14 5.85 13.30
CA VAL A 152 -14.93 4.61 13.15
C VAL A 152 -15.70 4.34 14.42
N VAL A 153 -17.03 4.27 14.32
CA VAL A 153 -17.91 3.86 15.41
C VAL A 153 -18.60 2.56 15.04
N LEU A 154 -18.29 1.50 15.78
CA LEU A 154 -18.90 0.18 15.55
C LEU A 154 -20.30 0.14 16.15
N ARG A 155 -21.32 -0.21 15.33
CA ARG A 155 -22.72 -0.29 15.80
C ARG A 155 -22.97 -1.45 16.75
N ASN A 156 -22.31 -2.59 16.52
CA ASN A 156 -22.43 -3.78 17.36
C ASN A 156 -21.09 -4.14 18.00
N PRO A 157 -20.89 -3.88 19.30
CA PRO A 157 -19.62 -4.15 20.00
C PRO A 157 -19.14 -5.60 19.90
N LEU A 158 -20.05 -6.56 19.72
CA LEU A 158 -19.71 -7.98 19.57
C LEU A 158 -18.92 -8.28 18.28
N ARG A 159 -18.89 -7.34 17.33
CA ARG A 159 -18.18 -7.45 16.04
C ARG A 159 -16.81 -6.76 16.04
N THR A 160 -16.25 -6.46 17.20
CA THR A 160 -14.94 -5.78 17.32
C THR A 160 -13.82 -6.53 16.62
N LYS A 161 -13.76 -7.86 16.74
CA LYS A 161 -12.74 -8.68 16.07
C LYS A 161 -12.87 -8.62 14.54
N GLN A 162 -14.09 -8.68 14.02
CA GLN A 162 -14.38 -8.57 12.59
C GLN A 162 -13.99 -7.20 12.06
N LEU A 163 -14.31 -6.13 12.80
CA LEU A 163 -13.89 -4.77 12.46
C LEU A 163 -12.35 -4.66 12.40
N GLN A 164 -11.66 -5.12 13.42
CA GLN A 164 -10.19 -5.07 13.46
C GLN A 164 -9.58 -5.84 12.28
N GLN A 165 -10.08 -7.04 12.00
CA GLN A 165 -9.63 -7.84 10.87
C GLN A 165 -9.91 -7.13 9.53
N GLY A 166 -11.11 -6.60 9.34
CA GLY A 166 -11.50 -5.90 8.12
C GLY A 166 -10.65 -4.66 7.89
N LEU A 167 -10.48 -3.82 8.91
CA LEU A 167 -9.65 -2.61 8.80
C LEU A 167 -8.17 -2.94 8.54
N ALA A 168 -7.62 -3.98 9.18
CA ALA A 168 -6.25 -4.41 8.91
C ALA A 168 -6.09 -4.84 7.45
N GLN A 169 -7.03 -5.63 6.92
CA GLN A 169 -6.96 -6.12 5.54
C GLN A 169 -7.18 -5.00 4.52
N LEU A 170 -8.17 -4.13 4.71
CA LEU A 170 -8.44 -2.99 3.84
C LEU A 170 -7.28 -1.97 3.85
N GLY A 171 -6.63 -1.79 5.01
CA GLY A 171 -5.42 -0.97 5.12
C GLY A 171 -4.22 -1.58 4.40
N GLU A 172 -4.02 -2.89 4.49
CA GLU A 172 -2.96 -3.60 3.75
C GLU A 172 -3.17 -3.60 2.24
N GLU A 173 -4.43 -3.58 1.79
CA GLU A 173 -4.80 -3.42 0.37
C GLU A 173 -4.55 -1.99 -0.14
N GLY A 174 -4.39 -1.03 0.76
CA GLY A 174 -4.29 0.39 0.40
C GLY A 174 -5.64 1.03 0.03
N ALA A 175 -6.75 0.36 0.32
CA ALA A 175 -8.09 0.89 0.07
C ALA A 175 -8.40 2.13 0.93
N ILE A 176 -7.84 2.16 2.12
CA ILE A 176 -7.95 3.25 3.11
C ILE A 176 -6.70 3.27 3.99
N GLN A 177 -6.37 4.40 4.57
CA GLN A 177 -5.36 4.48 5.61
C GLN A 177 -6.02 4.34 6.99
N VAL A 178 -5.49 3.46 7.82
CA VAL A 178 -6.02 3.19 9.16
C VAL A 178 -5.02 3.69 10.19
N PHE A 179 -5.49 4.52 11.11
CA PHE A 179 -4.68 5.05 12.20
C PHE A 179 -5.28 4.62 13.55
N ARG A 180 -4.42 4.08 14.39
CA ARG A 180 -4.75 3.66 15.75
C ARG A 180 -4.16 4.67 16.74
N PRO A 181 -4.99 5.48 17.44
CA PRO A 181 -4.49 6.42 18.43
C PRO A 181 -3.71 5.72 19.53
N GLU A 182 -2.54 6.27 19.93
CA GLU A 182 -1.68 5.72 20.97
C GLU A 182 -2.34 5.74 22.37
N MET A 183 -3.14 6.77 22.65
CA MET A 183 -3.87 6.88 23.93
C MET A 183 -5.16 6.05 23.97
N GLY A 184 -5.38 5.18 22.98
CA GLY A 184 -6.62 4.42 22.85
C GLY A 184 -7.77 5.24 22.25
N GLY A 185 -8.95 4.64 22.16
CA GLY A 185 -10.13 5.23 21.54
C GLY A 185 -10.49 4.56 20.20
N ASN A 186 -11.36 5.22 19.47
CA ASN A 186 -11.82 4.72 18.17
C ASN A 186 -10.73 4.85 17.11
N MET A 187 -10.68 3.89 16.20
CA MET A 187 -9.80 3.96 15.03
C MET A 187 -10.20 5.11 14.12
N LEU A 188 -9.22 5.69 13.45
CA LEU A 188 -9.41 6.73 12.46
C LEU A 188 -9.13 6.16 11.08
N LEU A 189 -9.96 6.55 10.12
CA LEU A 189 -9.74 6.32 8.71
C LEU A 189 -9.27 7.60 8.05
N GLY A 190 -8.22 7.49 7.26
CA GLY A 190 -7.70 8.57 6.45
C GLY A 190 -7.86 8.27 4.96
N ALA A 191 -8.35 9.22 4.20
CA ALA A 191 -8.59 9.11 2.76
C ALA A 191 -8.21 10.39 2.02
N ILE A 192 -8.05 10.29 0.71
CA ILE A 192 -7.89 11.44 -0.20
C ILE A 192 -9.26 11.94 -0.67
N GLY A 193 -10.25 11.05 -0.74
CA GLY A 193 -11.58 11.39 -1.23
C GLY A 193 -12.71 10.66 -0.49
N GLN A 194 -13.89 11.29 -0.50
CA GLN A 194 -15.09 10.82 0.21
C GLN A 194 -15.50 9.40 -0.18
N LEU A 195 -15.41 9.05 -1.47
CA LEU A 195 -15.83 7.74 -1.98
C LEU A 195 -15.07 6.57 -1.33
N GLN A 196 -13.83 6.77 -0.91
CA GLN A 196 -13.05 5.73 -0.24
C GLN A 196 -13.71 5.30 1.08
N PHE A 197 -14.28 6.23 1.84
CA PHE A 197 -15.00 5.94 3.08
C PHE A 197 -16.27 5.12 2.81
N GLU A 198 -17.03 5.46 1.78
CA GLU A 198 -18.25 4.74 1.40
C GLU A 198 -17.95 3.31 0.97
N VAL A 199 -16.91 3.13 0.15
CA VAL A 199 -16.45 1.80 -0.28
C VAL A 199 -16.02 0.97 0.94
N VAL A 200 -15.25 1.53 1.85
CA VAL A 200 -14.78 0.82 3.05
C VAL A 200 -15.95 0.45 3.96
N GLN A 201 -16.90 1.36 4.18
CA GLN A 201 -18.09 1.07 4.97
C GLN A 201 -18.93 -0.07 4.36
N HIS A 202 -19.12 -0.04 3.04
CA HIS A 202 -19.82 -1.09 2.31
C HIS A 202 -19.10 -2.44 2.43
N ARG A 203 -17.79 -2.46 2.23
CA ARG A 203 -16.99 -3.68 2.30
C ARG A 203 -16.91 -4.26 3.72
N LEU A 204 -16.76 -3.41 4.75
CA LEU A 204 -16.78 -3.88 6.15
C LEU A 204 -18.09 -4.56 6.50
N LYS A 205 -19.22 -4.01 6.03
CA LYS A 205 -20.55 -4.62 6.25
C LYS A 205 -20.73 -5.92 5.47
N GLY A 206 -20.39 -5.91 4.17
CA GLY A 206 -20.63 -7.05 3.27
C GLY A 206 -19.66 -8.21 3.45
N GLU A 207 -18.37 -7.93 3.65
CA GLU A 207 -17.31 -8.95 3.67
C GLU A 207 -16.96 -9.41 5.10
N TYR A 208 -17.13 -8.54 6.11
CA TYR A 208 -16.66 -8.78 7.48
C TYR A 208 -17.79 -8.82 8.52
N ASP A 209 -19.05 -8.57 8.10
CA ASP A 209 -20.20 -8.46 9.00
C ASP A 209 -19.98 -7.42 10.13
N ALA A 210 -19.29 -6.34 9.79
CA ALA A 210 -18.96 -5.23 10.68
C ALA A 210 -19.68 -3.96 10.21
N ASP A 211 -20.87 -3.71 10.74
CA ASP A 211 -21.63 -2.49 10.44
C ASP A 211 -21.10 -1.33 11.27
N ILE A 212 -20.58 -0.30 10.60
CA ILE A 212 -19.99 0.88 11.21
C ILE A 212 -20.75 2.15 10.87
N ARG A 213 -20.57 3.17 11.71
CA ARG A 213 -20.89 4.56 11.40
C ARG A 213 -19.59 5.35 11.37
N LEU A 214 -19.44 6.21 10.39
CA LEU A 214 -18.32 7.14 10.28
C LEU A 214 -18.76 8.50 10.83
N GLU A 215 -17.96 9.04 11.73
CA GLU A 215 -18.19 10.36 12.33
C GLU A 215 -17.05 11.29 11.93
N GLY A 216 -17.34 12.59 11.84
CA GLY A 216 -16.33 13.60 11.54
C GLY A 216 -15.19 13.57 12.58
N SER A 217 -13.98 13.75 12.12
CA SER A 217 -12.80 13.88 12.96
C SER A 217 -12.32 15.32 13.01
N GLN A 218 -11.71 15.70 14.12
CA GLN A 218 -11.02 17.00 14.22
C GLN A 218 -9.70 17.04 13.43
N TYR A 219 -9.17 15.91 13.01
CA TYR A 219 -7.90 15.85 12.31
C TYR A 219 -8.09 16.11 10.81
N THR A 220 -7.17 16.90 10.25
CA THR A 220 -7.15 17.31 8.84
C THR A 220 -5.89 16.88 8.12
N GLY A 221 -4.95 16.23 8.82
CA GLY A 221 -3.71 15.77 8.23
C GLY A 221 -2.96 14.79 9.12
N ALA A 222 -1.99 14.12 8.53
CA ALA A 222 -1.03 13.27 9.21
C ALA A 222 0.39 13.52 8.69
N ARG A 223 1.39 13.32 9.53
CA ARG A 223 2.80 13.29 9.16
C ARG A 223 3.46 12.13 9.88
N TRP A 224 4.16 11.29 9.14
CA TRP A 224 5.02 10.29 9.76
C TRP A 224 6.23 10.98 10.38
N ILE A 225 6.66 10.53 11.54
CA ILE A 225 7.70 11.22 12.30
C ILE A 225 8.90 10.29 12.55
N THR A 226 10.07 10.90 12.45
CA THR A 226 11.35 10.34 12.90
C THR A 226 12.06 11.37 13.77
N ALA A 227 13.06 10.93 14.52
CA ALA A 227 13.87 11.81 15.36
C ALA A 227 15.34 11.40 15.29
N ASP A 228 16.24 12.31 15.63
CA ASP A 228 17.68 12.05 15.68
C ASP A 228 18.05 11.04 16.78
N SER A 229 17.22 10.97 17.83
CA SER A 229 17.40 9.99 18.92
C SER A 229 16.06 9.48 19.47
N PRO A 230 16.04 8.26 20.05
CA PRO A 230 14.85 7.72 20.72
C PRO A 230 14.35 8.59 21.88
N LYS A 231 15.24 9.30 22.58
CA LYS A 231 14.88 10.19 23.69
C LYS A 231 14.06 11.37 23.19
N GLU A 232 14.48 12.02 22.11
CA GLU A 232 13.79 13.15 21.50
C GLU A 232 12.42 12.75 20.97
N LEU A 233 12.33 11.55 20.35
CA LEU A 233 11.05 11.01 19.92
C LEU A 233 10.10 10.82 21.11
N GLN A 234 10.58 10.25 22.22
CA GLN A 234 9.76 10.04 23.40
C GLN A 234 9.31 11.36 24.06
N GLU A 235 10.17 12.38 24.08
CA GLU A 235 9.82 13.71 24.58
C GLU A 235 8.70 14.34 23.72
N PHE A 236 8.79 14.18 22.41
CA PHE A 236 7.75 14.64 21.49
C PHE A 236 6.41 13.91 21.69
N VAL A 237 6.44 12.58 21.79
CA VAL A 237 5.26 11.76 22.05
C VAL A 237 4.59 12.18 23.36
N ASN A 238 5.37 12.41 24.42
CA ASN A 238 4.87 12.85 25.72
C ASN A 238 4.27 14.28 25.67
N ALA A 239 4.77 15.14 24.79
CA ALA A 239 4.25 16.50 24.62
C ALA A 239 2.92 16.54 23.84
N TYR A 240 2.69 15.56 22.96
CA TYR A 240 1.50 15.53 22.10
C TYR A 240 0.77 14.17 22.11
N PRO A 241 0.48 13.57 23.28
CA PRO A 241 0.00 12.20 23.37
C PRO A 241 -1.32 11.95 22.64
N LEU A 242 -2.23 12.93 22.64
CA LEU A 242 -3.54 12.82 21.96
C LEU A 242 -3.46 12.93 20.44
N ARG A 243 -2.31 13.39 19.91
CA ARG A 243 -2.08 13.54 18.47
C ARG A 243 -1.23 12.41 17.88
N MET A 244 -0.84 11.45 18.71
CA MET A 244 -0.05 10.30 18.26
C MET A 244 -0.93 9.15 17.86
N ALA A 245 -0.63 8.57 16.70
CA ALA A 245 -1.29 7.37 16.19
C ALA A 245 -0.29 6.48 15.46
N ARG A 246 -0.63 5.20 15.33
CA ARG A 246 0.11 4.26 14.48
C ARG A 246 -0.70 3.90 13.25
N ASP A 247 -0.03 3.86 12.13
CA ASP A 247 -0.64 3.39 10.89
C ASP A 247 -0.72 1.85 10.83
N ALA A 248 -1.26 1.31 9.72
CA ALA A 248 -1.40 -0.14 9.52
C ALA A 248 -0.05 -0.91 9.50
N ALA A 249 1.08 -0.24 9.28
CA ALA A 249 2.42 -0.83 9.35
C ALA A 249 3.13 -0.60 10.70
N ASP A 250 2.39 -0.12 11.71
CA ASP A 250 2.87 0.23 13.05
C ASP A 250 3.85 1.42 13.07
N THR A 251 3.86 2.23 12.01
CA THR A 251 4.68 3.44 11.93
C THR A 251 4.00 4.59 12.66
N LEU A 252 4.78 5.32 13.45
CA LEU A 252 4.27 6.43 14.25
C LEU A 252 3.96 7.64 13.36
N ALA A 253 2.78 8.22 13.58
CA ALA A 253 2.29 9.39 12.89
C ALA A 253 1.78 10.46 13.88
N TYR A 254 2.05 11.71 13.56
CA TYR A 254 1.51 12.89 14.21
C TYR A 254 0.30 13.39 13.45
N LEU A 255 -0.85 13.42 14.10
CA LEU A 255 -2.12 13.88 13.55
C LEU A 255 -2.27 15.40 13.77
N THR A 256 -2.65 16.10 12.72
CA THR A 256 -2.77 17.56 12.72
C THR A 256 -4.23 18.00 12.61
N THR A 257 -4.59 19.08 13.27
CA THR A 257 -5.91 19.71 13.19
C THR A 257 -5.90 20.94 12.27
N SER A 258 -4.69 21.42 11.94
CA SER A 258 -4.47 22.53 11.03
C SER A 258 -3.12 22.42 10.33
N GLN A 259 -2.93 23.18 9.25
CA GLN A 259 -1.64 23.24 8.55
C GLN A 259 -0.52 23.87 9.39
N TYR A 260 -0.87 24.66 10.40
CA TYR A 260 0.10 25.32 11.28
C TYR A 260 0.68 24.39 12.35
N ASP A 261 0.01 23.29 12.65
CA ASP A 261 0.42 22.36 13.72
C ASP A 261 1.81 21.80 13.52
N VAL A 262 2.16 21.42 12.27
CA VAL A 262 3.48 20.90 11.94
C VAL A 262 4.56 21.96 12.17
N ARG A 263 4.30 23.19 11.73
CA ARG A 263 5.25 24.30 11.88
C ARG A 263 5.52 24.60 13.37
N LEU A 264 4.47 24.74 14.17
CA LEU A 264 4.61 24.98 15.61
C LEU A 264 5.32 23.82 16.33
N ALA A 265 5.01 22.58 15.95
CA ALA A 265 5.67 21.41 16.50
C ALA A 265 7.15 21.36 16.12
N GLN A 266 7.51 21.73 14.90
CA GLN A 266 8.89 21.75 14.41
C GLN A 266 9.71 22.89 15.04
N GLU A 267 9.12 24.05 15.28
CA GLU A 267 9.76 25.16 16.00
C GLU A 267 10.10 24.74 17.46
N ARG A 268 9.21 24.00 18.12
CA ARG A 268 9.40 23.54 19.50
C ARG A 268 10.33 22.32 19.61
N PHE A 269 10.31 21.47 18.60
CA PHE A 269 11.08 20.20 18.54
C PHE A 269 11.84 20.11 17.23
N PRO A 270 12.93 20.88 17.05
CA PRO A 270 13.65 20.99 15.77
C PRO A 270 14.33 19.69 15.32
N LYS A 271 14.50 18.70 16.19
CA LYS A 271 15.10 17.40 15.92
C LYS A 271 14.07 16.32 15.55
N ILE A 272 12.80 16.71 15.44
CA ILE A 272 11.73 15.84 14.91
C ILE A 272 11.56 16.13 13.43
N HIS A 273 11.61 15.09 12.62
CA HIS A 273 11.42 15.19 11.18
C HIS A 273 10.02 14.72 10.80
N PHE A 274 9.30 15.57 10.08
CA PHE A 274 7.93 15.32 9.64
C PHE A 274 7.91 14.97 8.16
N HIS A 275 7.44 13.77 7.84
CA HIS A 275 7.41 13.23 6.48
C HIS A 275 5.97 13.25 5.92
N PRO A 276 5.73 13.87 4.76
CA PRO A 276 4.42 13.84 4.11
C PRO A 276 4.12 12.51 3.42
N LEU A 277 5.16 11.69 3.21
CA LEU A 277 5.12 10.36 2.60
C LEU A 277 5.72 9.35 3.57
N ARG A 278 5.19 8.12 3.51
CA ARG A 278 5.71 6.98 4.25
C ARG A 278 6.73 6.20 3.43
#